data_1c5df1185b04289ce02c69da87e89735
#
_entry.id   1c5df1185b04289ce02c69da87e89735
#
_cell.length_a   1.000
_cell.length_b   1.000
_cell.length_c   1.000
_cell.angle_alpha   90.00
_cell.angle_beta   90.00
_cell.angle_gamma   90.00
#
_symmetry.space_group_name_H-M   'P 1'
#
loop_
_entity.id
_entity.type
_entity.pdbx_description
1 polymer ?
#
loop_
_entity_poly.entity_id
_entity_poly.type
_entity_poly.pdbx_seq_one_letter_code
_entity_poly.pdbx_strand_id
1 'polypeptide(L)'
;MRNILFSPPDITEIEINEVVEALKSGWITTGSKTKKLEQLVAERCHTQKAVCLNSNTACAEMTLRILGIGAGDEVIVPAYTYTATASVVEHVGARLVMIDCEPEKFTMDYERLEAAITERTKAIIPVDLFGIPCDYDTIFDIVERKKNLFQPSDNLIQKTLSRVIVMADG
;
A
#
# COMPACT_ATOMS: atom_id res chain seq x y z
N MET A 1 1.51 18.68 -34.05
CA MET A 1 1.33 17.40 -33.29
C MET A 1 1.00 17.76 -31.86
N ARG A 2 -0.06 17.21 -31.29
CA ARG A 2 -0.41 17.44 -29.87
C ARG A 2 0.59 16.68 -29.01
N ASN A 3 1.33 17.37 -28.13
CA ASN A 3 2.21 16.73 -27.17
C ASN A 3 1.35 16.30 -25.96
N ILE A 4 1.29 15.01 -25.68
CA ILE A 4 0.56 14.44 -24.55
C ILE A 4 1.62 14.05 -23.50
N LEU A 5 1.63 14.73 -22.38
CA LEU A 5 2.53 14.44 -21.27
C LEU A 5 2.02 13.24 -20.47
N PHE A 6 2.94 12.44 -19.96
CA PHE A 6 2.60 11.34 -19.07
C PHE A 6 2.36 11.88 -17.65
N SER A 7 1.09 11.87 -17.24
CA SER A 7 0.65 12.23 -15.89
C SER A 7 1.38 13.42 -15.23
N PRO A 8 1.35 14.62 -15.85
CA PRO A 8 1.98 15.79 -15.26
C PRO A 8 1.23 16.19 -13.97
N PRO A 9 1.94 16.71 -12.95
CA PRO A 9 1.27 17.22 -11.77
C PRO A 9 0.42 18.45 -12.12
N ASP A 10 -0.75 18.57 -11.51
CA ASP A 10 -1.58 19.78 -11.57
C ASP A 10 -1.17 20.70 -10.41
N ILE A 11 -0.31 21.68 -10.71
CA ILE A 11 0.20 22.64 -9.73
C ILE A 11 -0.37 24.03 -10.06
N THR A 12 -1.13 24.56 -9.13
CA THR A 12 -1.75 25.88 -9.19
C THR A 12 -1.09 26.85 -8.21
N GLU A 13 -1.59 28.10 -8.18
CA GLU A 13 -1.15 29.08 -7.19
C GLU A 13 -1.41 28.64 -5.73
N ILE A 14 -2.34 27.71 -5.51
CA ILE A 14 -2.64 27.19 -4.16
C ILE A 14 -1.45 26.40 -3.63
N GLU A 15 -0.94 25.45 -4.41
CA GLU A 15 0.23 24.63 -4.02
C GLU A 15 1.48 25.50 -3.89
N ILE A 16 1.68 26.44 -4.82
CA ILE A 16 2.82 27.37 -4.80
C ILE A 16 2.80 28.20 -3.52
N ASN A 17 1.64 28.76 -3.16
CA ASN A 17 1.51 29.59 -1.95
C ASN A 17 1.73 28.78 -0.68
N GLU A 18 1.26 27.53 -0.58
CA GLU A 18 1.52 26.64 0.56
C GLU A 18 3.04 26.40 0.76
N VAL A 19 3.77 26.19 -0.35
CA VAL A 19 5.25 26.06 -0.29
C VAL A 19 5.91 27.36 0.13
N VAL A 20 5.50 28.51 -0.45
CA VAL A 20 6.04 29.82 -0.11
C VAL A 20 5.81 30.15 1.37
N GLU A 21 4.62 29.87 1.89
CA GLU A 21 4.34 30.05 3.31
C GLU A 21 5.23 29.17 4.21
N ALA A 22 5.43 27.90 3.84
CA ALA A 22 6.29 27.02 4.59
C ALA A 22 7.73 27.56 4.65
N LEU A 23 8.27 28.04 3.52
CA LEU A 23 9.59 28.65 3.46
C LEU A 23 9.69 29.95 4.29
N LYS A 24 8.69 30.83 4.19
CA LYS A 24 8.64 32.08 4.96
C LYS A 24 8.52 31.86 6.46
N SER A 25 7.90 30.75 6.88
CA SER A 25 7.79 30.40 8.29
C SER A 25 9.13 30.04 8.94
N GLY A 26 10.15 29.71 8.14
CA GLY A 26 11.45 29.21 8.59
C GLY A 26 11.40 27.76 9.09
N TRP A 27 10.25 27.09 9.07
CA TRP A 27 10.10 25.71 9.50
C TRP A 27 9.92 24.79 8.27
N ILE A 28 11.01 24.18 7.83
CA ILE A 28 11.08 23.37 6.60
C ILE A 28 11.23 21.86 6.85
N THR A 29 11.02 21.41 8.08
CA THR A 29 11.00 20.00 8.47
C THR A 29 9.57 19.57 8.83
N THR A 30 9.40 18.34 9.30
CA THR A 30 8.11 17.85 9.82
C THR A 30 7.52 18.84 10.83
N GLY A 31 6.33 19.36 10.58
CA GLY A 31 5.74 20.43 11.38
C GLY A 31 4.23 20.52 11.25
N SER A 32 3.71 21.75 11.39
CA SER A 32 2.26 22.00 11.40
C SER A 32 1.56 21.62 10.09
N LYS A 33 2.17 21.84 8.92
CA LYS A 33 1.60 21.47 7.63
C LYS A 33 1.50 19.95 7.46
N THR A 34 2.52 19.19 7.90
CA THR A 34 2.49 17.74 7.92
C THR A 34 1.37 17.22 8.82
N LYS A 35 1.26 17.75 10.04
CA LYS A 35 0.18 17.38 10.98
C LYS A 35 -1.21 17.68 10.44
N LYS A 36 -1.37 18.83 9.76
CA LYS A 36 -2.61 19.18 9.10
C LYS A 36 -2.97 18.18 7.99
N LEU A 37 -2.00 17.80 7.17
CA LEU A 37 -2.20 16.78 6.12
C LEU A 37 -2.58 15.43 6.72
N GLU A 38 -1.87 14.95 7.75
CA GLU A 38 -2.18 13.71 8.45
C GLU A 38 -3.62 13.72 9.00
N GLN A 39 -4.04 14.84 9.59
CA GLN A 39 -5.42 15.00 10.08
C GLN A 39 -6.45 14.93 8.94
N LEU A 40 -6.24 15.67 7.86
CA LEU A 40 -7.16 15.69 6.72
C LEU A 40 -7.28 14.32 6.03
N VAL A 41 -6.16 13.61 5.90
CA VAL A 41 -6.15 12.24 5.35
C VAL A 41 -6.90 11.30 6.29
N ALA A 42 -6.66 11.37 7.60
CA ALA A 42 -7.36 10.54 8.57
C ALA A 42 -8.87 10.78 8.54
N GLU A 43 -9.31 12.05 8.48
CA GLU A 43 -10.72 12.42 8.35
C GLU A 43 -11.33 11.91 7.04
N ARG A 44 -10.62 12.07 5.92
CA ARG A 44 -11.09 11.64 4.59
C ARG A 44 -11.22 10.13 4.47
N CYS A 45 -10.29 9.39 5.05
CA CYS A 45 -10.26 7.93 5.03
C CYS A 45 -11.04 7.29 6.19
N HIS A 46 -11.68 8.09 7.04
CA HIS A 46 -12.40 7.59 8.23
C HIS A 46 -11.55 6.70 9.13
N THR A 47 -10.26 7.02 9.26
CA THR A 47 -9.32 6.30 10.11
C THR A 47 -8.97 7.14 11.35
N GLN A 48 -8.46 6.48 12.40
CA GLN A 48 -8.09 7.18 13.63
C GLN A 48 -6.84 8.04 13.44
N LYS A 49 -5.93 7.64 12.56
CA LYS A 49 -4.65 8.32 12.34
C LYS A 49 -4.16 8.08 10.91
N ALA A 50 -3.41 9.05 10.42
CA ALA A 50 -2.55 8.91 9.25
C ALA A 50 -1.12 9.32 9.62
N VAL A 51 -0.14 8.81 8.90
CA VAL A 51 1.28 9.14 9.08
C VAL A 51 1.88 9.45 7.72
N CYS A 52 2.47 10.63 7.58
CA CYS A 52 3.16 11.04 6.37
C CYS A 52 4.63 10.62 6.42
N LEU A 53 5.08 9.95 5.38
CA LEU A 53 6.49 9.68 5.11
C LEU A 53 6.91 10.40 3.83
N ASN A 54 8.17 10.22 3.41
CA ASN A 54 8.73 10.89 2.24
C ASN A 54 8.26 10.29 0.90
N SER A 55 7.66 9.12 0.91
CA SER A 55 7.11 8.46 -0.28
C SER A 55 6.14 7.34 0.10
N ASN A 56 5.27 6.95 -0.83
CA ASN A 56 4.43 5.76 -0.67
C ASN A 56 5.27 4.49 -0.53
N THR A 57 6.36 4.37 -1.28
CA THR A 57 7.33 3.27 -1.14
C THR A 57 7.84 3.13 0.30
N ALA A 58 8.22 4.25 0.93
CA ALA A 58 8.66 4.23 2.33
C ALA A 58 7.52 3.84 3.29
N CYS A 59 6.28 4.25 3.01
CA CYS A 59 5.12 3.86 3.80
C CYS A 59 4.89 2.34 3.71
N ALA A 60 4.94 1.79 2.51
CA ALA A 60 4.75 0.36 2.27
C ALA A 60 5.85 -0.48 2.95
N GLU A 61 7.12 -0.12 2.76
CA GLU A 61 8.24 -0.80 3.40
C GLU A 61 8.14 -0.73 4.93
N MET A 62 7.87 0.45 5.49
CA MET A 62 7.73 0.62 6.93
C MET A 62 6.56 -0.20 7.49
N THR A 63 5.45 -0.28 6.77
CA THR A 63 4.29 -1.10 7.15
C THR A 63 4.67 -2.56 7.23
N LEU A 64 5.35 -3.12 6.23
CA LEU A 64 5.82 -4.50 6.25
C LEU A 64 6.77 -4.76 7.45
N ARG A 65 7.69 -3.82 7.74
CA ARG A 65 8.60 -3.92 8.90
C ARG A 65 7.87 -3.89 10.24
N ILE A 66 6.88 -2.99 10.40
CA ILE A 66 6.05 -2.90 11.62
C ILE A 66 5.25 -4.18 11.83
N LEU A 67 4.78 -4.77 10.74
CA LEU A 67 4.07 -6.05 10.75
C LEU A 67 4.99 -7.26 11.04
N GLY A 68 6.31 -7.05 11.08
CA GLY A 68 7.30 -8.11 11.31
C GLY A 68 7.41 -9.09 10.16
N ILE A 69 7.10 -8.63 8.93
CA ILE A 69 7.19 -9.44 7.72
C ILE A 69 8.64 -9.42 7.21
N GLY A 70 9.19 -10.58 6.88
CA GLY A 70 10.58 -10.72 6.48
C GLY A 70 10.93 -12.10 5.94
N ALA A 71 12.19 -12.52 6.16
CA ALA A 71 12.69 -13.79 5.65
C ALA A 71 11.83 -15.00 6.05
N GLY A 72 11.44 -15.80 5.06
CA GLY A 72 10.55 -16.94 5.24
C GLY A 72 9.06 -16.66 5.02
N ASP A 73 8.66 -15.39 5.06
CA ASP A 73 7.29 -14.96 4.77
C ASP A 73 7.08 -14.73 3.27
N GLU A 74 5.84 -14.76 2.83
CA GLU A 74 5.42 -14.46 1.46
C GLU A 74 4.49 -13.25 1.45
N VAL A 75 4.70 -12.37 0.46
CA VAL A 75 3.82 -11.23 0.18
C VAL A 75 3.36 -11.31 -1.27
N ILE A 76 2.04 -11.28 -1.47
CA ILE A 76 1.42 -11.37 -2.80
C ILE A 76 1.20 -9.95 -3.34
N VAL A 77 1.62 -9.71 -4.58
CA VAL A 77 1.45 -8.44 -5.30
C VAL A 77 0.94 -8.68 -6.72
N PRO A 78 0.27 -7.73 -7.39
CA PRO A 78 -0.03 -7.84 -8.80
C PRO A 78 1.24 -7.73 -9.64
N ALA A 79 1.32 -8.48 -10.74
CA ALA A 79 2.44 -8.41 -11.67
C ALA A 79 2.44 -7.11 -12.50
N TYR A 80 1.28 -6.50 -12.70
CA TYR A 80 1.12 -5.25 -13.43
C TYR A 80 0.93 -4.07 -12.46
N THR A 81 2.04 -3.51 -12.03
CA THR A 81 2.10 -2.31 -11.20
C THR A 81 3.47 -1.64 -11.33
N TYR A 82 3.65 -0.49 -10.69
CA TYR A 82 4.97 0.11 -10.57
C TYR A 82 5.89 -0.77 -9.71
N THR A 83 7.17 -0.84 -10.06
CA THR A 83 8.14 -1.73 -9.40
C THR A 83 8.26 -1.53 -7.89
N ALA A 84 7.87 -0.38 -7.36
CA ALA A 84 7.95 -0.09 -5.93
C ALA A 84 7.19 -1.11 -5.07
N THR A 85 5.98 -1.52 -5.51
CA THR A 85 5.14 -2.49 -4.79
C THR A 85 5.85 -3.85 -4.61
N ALA A 86 6.60 -4.29 -5.62
CA ALA A 86 7.41 -5.51 -5.55
C ALA A 86 8.72 -5.29 -4.77
N SER A 87 9.38 -4.13 -4.97
CA SER A 87 10.68 -3.83 -4.37
C SER A 87 10.62 -3.79 -2.85
N VAL A 88 9.54 -3.27 -2.26
CA VAL A 88 9.42 -3.22 -0.78
C VAL A 88 9.37 -4.60 -0.13
N VAL A 89 8.86 -5.60 -0.85
CA VAL A 89 8.86 -7.00 -0.39
C VAL A 89 10.28 -7.55 -0.32
N GLU A 90 11.09 -7.29 -1.36
CA GLU A 90 12.50 -7.66 -1.40
C GLU A 90 13.31 -6.89 -0.34
N HIS A 91 13.02 -5.59 -0.11
CA HIS A 91 13.70 -4.78 0.90
C HIS A 91 13.55 -5.32 2.32
N VAL A 92 12.44 -5.96 2.64
CA VAL A 92 12.24 -6.58 3.94
C VAL A 92 12.72 -8.04 4.00
N GLY A 93 13.20 -8.58 2.87
CA GLY A 93 13.70 -9.95 2.76
C GLY A 93 12.61 -11.02 2.70
N ALA A 94 11.36 -10.63 2.45
CA ALA A 94 10.27 -11.57 2.24
C ALA A 94 10.28 -12.12 0.81
N ARG A 95 9.62 -13.25 0.59
CA ARG A 95 9.45 -13.81 -0.74
C ARG A 95 8.34 -13.09 -1.49
N LEU A 96 8.70 -12.53 -2.63
CA LEU A 96 7.76 -11.94 -3.56
C LEU A 96 6.96 -13.03 -4.31
N VAL A 97 5.63 -12.93 -4.27
CA VAL A 97 4.71 -13.77 -5.04
C VAL A 97 3.89 -12.86 -5.94
N MET A 98 4.16 -12.90 -7.24
CA MET A 98 3.43 -12.10 -8.23
C MET A 98 2.28 -12.91 -8.82
N ILE A 99 1.12 -12.29 -8.93
CA ILE A 99 -0.03 -12.83 -9.64
C ILE A 99 -0.40 -11.91 -10.81
N ASP A 100 -0.87 -12.51 -11.88
CA ASP A 100 -1.27 -11.79 -13.09
C ASP A 100 -2.58 -11.04 -12.89
N CYS A 101 -2.90 -10.15 -13.83
CA CYS A 101 -4.19 -9.46 -13.86
C CYS A 101 -5.26 -10.36 -14.49
N GLU A 102 -6.52 -10.06 -14.19
CA GLU A 102 -7.62 -10.61 -14.97
C GLU A 102 -7.51 -10.21 -16.45
N PRO A 103 -7.90 -11.09 -17.38
CA PRO A 103 -7.90 -10.73 -18.80
C PRO A 103 -8.66 -9.41 -19.05
N GLU A 104 -8.04 -8.52 -19.82
CA GLU A 104 -8.58 -7.21 -20.22
C GLU A 104 -8.84 -6.23 -19.05
N LYS A 105 -8.31 -6.52 -17.86
CA LYS A 105 -8.40 -5.64 -16.67
C LYS A 105 -7.02 -5.31 -16.11
N PHE A 106 -6.98 -4.34 -15.20
CA PHE A 106 -5.77 -3.96 -14.46
C PHE A 106 -5.77 -4.49 -13.03
N THR A 107 -6.90 -5.00 -12.56
CA THR A 107 -7.03 -5.62 -11.24
C THR A 107 -6.44 -7.02 -11.23
N MET A 108 -5.93 -7.45 -10.08
CA MET A 108 -5.36 -8.79 -9.93
C MET A 108 -6.41 -9.89 -10.16
N ASP A 109 -5.96 -11.03 -10.68
CA ASP A 109 -6.80 -12.22 -10.85
C ASP A 109 -7.10 -12.84 -9.47
N TYR A 110 -8.36 -12.76 -9.04
CA TYR A 110 -8.76 -13.20 -7.71
C TYR A 110 -8.76 -14.73 -7.54
N GLU A 111 -8.96 -15.51 -8.62
CA GLU A 111 -8.81 -16.96 -8.56
C GLU A 111 -7.35 -17.36 -8.33
N ARG A 112 -6.44 -16.68 -9.03
CA ARG A 112 -4.99 -16.85 -8.81
C ARG A 112 -4.56 -16.36 -7.45
N LEU A 113 -5.15 -15.25 -6.95
CA LEU A 113 -4.92 -14.78 -5.60
C LEU A 113 -5.26 -15.86 -4.57
N GLU A 114 -6.46 -16.43 -4.66
CA GLU A 114 -6.88 -17.48 -3.74
C GLU A 114 -5.99 -18.72 -3.79
N ALA A 115 -5.55 -19.12 -4.98
CA ALA A 115 -4.66 -20.26 -5.17
C ALA A 115 -3.24 -19.99 -4.66
N ALA A 116 -2.77 -18.74 -4.66
CA ALA A 116 -1.42 -18.36 -4.26
C ALA A 116 -1.24 -18.25 -2.73
N ILE A 117 -2.32 -18.19 -1.95
CA ILE A 117 -2.23 -18.10 -0.48
C ILE A 117 -1.74 -19.41 0.12
N THR A 118 -0.65 -19.34 0.86
CA THR A 118 -0.02 -20.46 1.59
C THR A 118 0.08 -20.16 3.09
N GLU A 119 0.59 -21.08 3.87
CA GLU A 119 0.87 -20.88 5.31
C GLU A 119 1.94 -19.78 5.55
N ARG A 120 2.77 -19.48 4.55
CA ARG A 120 3.78 -18.43 4.62
C ARG A 120 3.26 -17.07 4.21
N THR A 121 2.09 -16.98 3.57
CA THR A 121 1.52 -15.70 3.12
C THR A 121 1.13 -14.84 4.31
N LYS A 122 1.78 -13.67 4.45
CA LYS A 122 1.50 -12.71 5.53
C LYS A 122 0.73 -11.49 5.08
N ALA A 123 0.96 -11.05 3.84
CA ALA A 123 0.28 -9.88 3.30
C ALA A 123 -0.05 -10.03 1.82
N ILE A 124 -1.06 -9.29 1.40
CA ILE A 124 -1.44 -9.03 0.01
C ILE A 124 -1.39 -7.52 -0.17
N ILE A 125 -0.77 -7.04 -1.25
CA ILE A 125 -0.72 -5.63 -1.61
C ILE A 125 -1.51 -5.43 -2.91
N PRO A 126 -2.84 -5.28 -2.86
CA PRO A 126 -3.63 -4.89 -4.02
C PRO A 126 -3.29 -3.45 -4.39
N VAL A 127 -3.30 -3.14 -5.70
CA VAL A 127 -2.98 -1.81 -6.22
C VAL A 127 -4.17 -1.24 -6.96
N ASP A 128 -4.63 -0.06 -6.56
CA ASP A 128 -5.73 0.69 -7.19
C ASP A 128 -5.22 1.45 -8.42
N LEU A 129 -4.76 0.70 -9.41
CA LEU A 129 -4.05 1.22 -10.56
C LEU A 129 -4.93 2.14 -11.41
N PHE A 130 -4.40 3.31 -11.78
CA PHE A 130 -5.12 4.37 -12.52
C PHE A 130 -6.41 4.86 -11.84
N GLY A 131 -6.50 4.73 -10.51
CA GLY A 131 -7.70 5.09 -9.75
C GLY A 131 -8.85 4.10 -9.91
N ILE A 132 -8.59 2.89 -10.40
CA ILE A 132 -9.56 1.79 -10.48
C ILE A 132 -9.42 0.96 -9.21
N PRO A 133 -10.39 1.03 -8.28
CA PRO A 133 -10.29 0.28 -7.04
C PRO A 133 -10.36 -1.23 -7.29
N CYS A 134 -9.55 -1.98 -6.56
CA CYS A 134 -9.69 -3.42 -6.47
C CYS A 134 -11.03 -3.81 -5.82
N ASP A 135 -11.52 -5.00 -6.11
CA ASP A 135 -12.68 -5.56 -5.41
C ASP A 135 -12.25 -6.06 -4.01
N TYR A 136 -12.24 -5.13 -3.05
CA TYR A 136 -11.84 -5.41 -1.67
C TYR A 136 -12.77 -6.39 -0.97
N ASP A 137 -14.05 -6.41 -1.31
CA ASP A 137 -15.00 -7.37 -0.73
C ASP A 137 -14.59 -8.80 -1.12
N THR A 138 -14.30 -9.02 -2.40
CA THR A 138 -13.79 -10.31 -2.88
C THR A 138 -12.44 -10.67 -2.24
N ILE A 139 -11.51 -9.70 -2.10
CA ILE A 139 -10.21 -9.95 -1.44
C ILE A 139 -10.41 -10.36 0.02
N PHE A 140 -11.25 -9.66 0.77
CA PHE A 140 -11.52 -9.99 2.17
C PHE A 140 -12.23 -11.32 2.33
N ASP A 141 -13.14 -11.67 1.44
CA ASP A 141 -13.79 -12.99 1.42
C ASP A 141 -12.77 -14.13 1.19
N ILE A 142 -11.83 -13.93 0.27
CA ILE A 142 -10.72 -14.87 0.03
C ILE A 142 -9.88 -15.01 1.29
N VAL A 143 -9.46 -13.90 1.89
CA VAL A 143 -8.65 -13.89 3.11
C VAL A 143 -9.37 -14.62 4.26
N GLU A 144 -10.68 -14.44 4.43
CA GLU A 144 -11.43 -15.13 5.47
C GLU A 144 -11.56 -16.62 5.19
N ARG A 145 -11.82 -17.03 3.93
CA ARG A 145 -11.85 -18.46 3.55
C ARG A 145 -10.50 -19.16 3.79
N LYS A 146 -9.38 -18.44 3.63
CA LYS A 146 -8.01 -18.98 3.80
C LYS A 146 -7.43 -18.75 5.18
N LYS A 147 -8.19 -18.21 6.12
CA LYS A 147 -7.74 -17.84 7.45
C LYS A 147 -7.07 -18.98 8.24
N ASN A 148 -7.52 -20.21 8.01
CA ASN A 148 -6.96 -21.40 8.65
C ASN A 148 -5.52 -21.71 8.22
N LEU A 149 -5.06 -21.16 7.09
CA LEU A 149 -3.67 -21.30 6.64
C LEU A 149 -2.74 -20.28 7.32
N PHE A 150 -3.27 -19.19 7.85
CA PHE A 150 -2.45 -18.12 8.38
C PHE A 150 -1.74 -18.52 9.68
N GLN A 151 -0.42 -18.42 9.68
CA GLN A 151 0.43 -18.68 10.83
C GLN A 151 1.04 -17.36 11.32
N PRO A 152 0.51 -16.72 12.38
CA PRO A 152 1.07 -15.46 12.87
C PRO A 152 2.48 -15.68 13.43
N SER A 153 3.37 -14.73 13.17
CA SER A 153 4.67 -14.65 13.84
C SER A 153 4.49 -14.19 15.30
N ASP A 154 5.59 -13.90 16.01
CA ASP A 154 5.52 -13.30 17.35
C ASP A 154 5.04 -11.84 17.36
N ASN A 155 4.80 -11.25 16.20
CA ASN A 155 4.28 -9.89 16.06
C ASN A 155 2.85 -9.79 16.61
N LEU A 156 2.63 -8.81 17.51
CA LEU A 156 1.35 -8.61 18.16
C LEU A 156 0.20 -8.31 17.19
N ILE A 157 0.49 -7.54 16.13
CA ILE A 157 -0.53 -7.16 15.14
C ILE A 157 -0.97 -8.38 14.35
N GLN A 158 -0.03 -9.23 13.91
CA GLN A 158 -0.34 -10.48 13.22
C GLN A 158 -1.19 -11.41 14.11
N LYS A 159 -0.82 -11.54 15.39
CA LYS A 159 -1.59 -12.34 16.38
C LYS A 159 -3.00 -11.80 16.58
N THR A 160 -3.15 -10.48 16.65
CA THR A 160 -4.45 -9.83 16.86
C THR A 160 -5.36 -9.98 15.65
N LEU A 161 -4.84 -9.73 14.45
CA LEU A 161 -5.62 -9.85 13.20
C LEU A 161 -5.92 -11.31 12.84
N SER A 162 -4.97 -12.21 13.12
CA SER A 162 -5.08 -13.66 12.92
C SER A 162 -5.57 -14.06 11.50
N ARG A 163 -5.14 -13.31 10.50
CA ARG A 163 -5.43 -13.52 9.07
C ARG A 163 -4.38 -12.84 8.21
N VAL A 164 -4.35 -13.17 6.92
CA VAL A 164 -3.53 -12.45 5.94
C VAL A 164 -3.90 -10.97 5.92
N ILE A 165 -2.89 -10.11 5.92
CA ILE A 165 -3.05 -8.66 6.00
C ILE A 165 -3.24 -8.11 4.59
N VAL A 166 -4.25 -7.28 4.41
CA VAL A 166 -4.50 -6.54 3.16
C VAL A 166 -3.94 -5.13 3.34
N MET A 167 -2.95 -4.77 2.54
CA MET A 167 -2.31 -3.46 2.52
C MET A 167 -2.58 -2.80 1.17
N ALA A 168 -3.58 -1.94 1.10
CA ALA A 168 -3.95 -1.25 -0.13
C ALA A 168 -2.85 -0.25 -0.55
N ASP A 169 -2.52 -0.25 -1.84
CA ASP A 169 -1.63 0.69 -2.51
C ASP A 169 -2.47 1.48 -3.53
N GLY A 170 -2.76 2.77 -3.24
CA GLY A 170 -3.66 3.62 -4.01
C GLY A 170 -3.21 5.07 -4.14
#